data_998a79210ac5aeae1f795c9c44428c1d
#
_entry.id   998a79210ac5aeae1f795c9c44428c1d
#
_cell.length_a   1.000
_cell.length_b   1.000
_cell.length_c   1.000
_cell.angle_alpha   90.00
_cell.angle_beta   90.00
_cell.angle_gamma   90.00
#
_symmetry.space_group_name_H-M   'P 1'
#
loop_
_entity.id
_entity.type
_entity.pdbx_description
1 polymer ?
#
loop_
_entity_poly.entity_id
_entity_poly.type
_entity_poly.pdbx_seq_one_letter_code
_entity_poly.pdbx_strand_id
1 'polypeptide(L)'
;MYDESSVAFIGMFTALFPFISILSILIIAATWKLYLKAGQPGWAAIIPIYTNIIALKIGKKPEWWVLLMLIPYVGFIWWIWSINRFVKAYGKDTGWTVGCLLLPFIFYPIMAWSKNIHYIGNGDVLNSPHDPTALDSFDNFGK
;
A
#
# COMPACT_ATOMS: atom_id res chain seq x y z
N MET A 1 -38.07 -22.46 9.52
CA MET A 1 -37.39 -23.69 9.12
C MET A 1 -36.09 -23.26 8.43
N TYR A 2 -34.98 -23.34 9.12
CA TYR A 2 -33.69 -22.98 8.53
C TYR A 2 -33.21 -24.15 7.69
N ASP A 3 -32.91 -23.88 6.42
CA ASP A 3 -32.36 -24.86 5.50
C ASP A 3 -30.93 -25.24 5.97
N GLU A 4 -30.56 -26.52 5.89
CA GLU A 4 -29.23 -26.98 6.32
C GLU A 4 -28.09 -26.23 5.64
N SER A 5 -28.31 -25.80 4.39
CA SER A 5 -27.36 -24.95 3.67
C SER A 5 -27.16 -23.58 4.34
N SER A 6 -28.21 -22.94 4.82
CA SER A 6 -28.12 -21.65 5.51
C SER A 6 -27.37 -21.76 6.85
N VAL A 7 -27.59 -22.86 7.58
CA VAL A 7 -26.86 -23.13 8.85
C VAL A 7 -25.37 -23.36 8.58
N ALA A 8 -25.05 -24.11 7.52
CA ALA A 8 -23.67 -24.34 7.10
C ALA A 8 -22.97 -23.02 6.67
N PHE A 9 -23.65 -22.17 5.90
CA PHE A 9 -23.15 -20.86 5.52
C PHE A 9 -22.90 -19.96 6.73
N ILE A 10 -23.84 -19.86 7.66
CA ILE A 10 -23.72 -19.07 8.89
C ILE A 10 -22.55 -19.61 9.72
N GLY A 11 -22.42 -20.92 9.89
CA GLY A 11 -21.33 -21.55 10.61
C GLY A 11 -19.96 -21.24 9.99
N MET A 12 -19.87 -21.33 8.68
CA MET A 12 -18.64 -20.99 7.95
C MET A 12 -18.28 -19.50 8.09
N PHE A 13 -19.27 -18.60 7.95
CA PHE A 13 -19.03 -17.16 8.15
C PHE A 13 -18.61 -16.84 9.59
N THR A 14 -19.24 -17.46 10.58
CA THR A 14 -18.90 -17.24 12.00
C THR A 14 -17.49 -17.73 12.32
N ALA A 15 -17.05 -18.83 11.72
CA ALA A 15 -15.70 -19.37 11.90
C ALA A 15 -14.62 -18.52 11.18
N LEU A 16 -14.93 -18.01 9.99
CA LEU A 16 -13.99 -17.21 9.19
C LEU A 16 -13.90 -15.75 9.66
N PHE A 17 -14.96 -15.22 10.25
CA PHE A 17 -15.05 -13.82 10.65
C PHE A 17 -13.91 -13.36 11.57
N PRO A 18 -13.54 -14.06 12.67
CA PRO A 18 -12.44 -13.65 13.52
C PRO A 18 -11.09 -13.68 12.78
N PHE A 19 -10.89 -14.66 11.89
CA PHE A 19 -9.66 -14.75 11.09
C PHE A 19 -9.53 -13.59 10.11
N ILE A 20 -10.60 -13.28 9.38
CA ILE A 20 -10.65 -12.12 8.45
C ILE A 20 -10.45 -10.81 9.22
N SER A 21 -11.04 -10.67 10.41
CA SER A 21 -10.89 -9.48 11.26
C SER A 21 -9.44 -9.26 11.69
N ILE A 22 -8.76 -10.32 12.12
CA ILE A 22 -7.34 -10.25 12.51
C ILE A 22 -6.47 -9.83 11.31
N LEU A 23 -6.69 -10.44 10.15
CA LEU A 23 -5.96 -10.08 8.93
C LEU A 23 -6.20 -8.63 8.51
N SER A 24 -7.45 -8.15 8.61
CA SER A 24 -7.80 -6.76 8.28
C SER A 24 -7.08 -5.77 9.21
N ILE A 25 -7.05 -6.04 10.50
CA ILE A 25 -6.35 -5.22 11.50
C ILE A 25 -4.84 -5.19 11.19
N LEU A 26 -4.27 -6.34 10.83
CA LEU A 26 -2.86 -6.44 10.47
C LEU A 26 -2.52 -5.59 9.24
N ILE A 27 -3.35 -5.65 8.20
CA ILE A 27 -3.18 -4.86 6.97
C ILE A 27 -3.32 -3.36 7.26
N ILE A 28 -4.31 -2.96 8.05
CA ILE A 28 -4.52 -1.56 8.44
C ILE A 28 -3.30 -1.05 9.23
N ALA A 29 -2.82 -1.81 10.21
CA ALA A 29 -1.64 -1.44 10.99
C ALA A 29 -0.37 -1.34 10.13
N ALA A 30 -0.19 -2.26 9.18
CA ALA A 30 0.91 -2.25 8.24
C ALA A 30 0.85 -1.01 7.32
N THR A 31 -0.32 -0.73 6.75
CA THR A 31 -0.53 0.44 5.87
C THR A 31 -0.35 1.73 6.64
N TRP A 32 -0.83 1.81 7.87
CA TRP A 32 -0.60 2.95 8.78
C TRP A 32 0.89 3.26 8.91
N LYS A 33 1.69 2.22 9.22
CA LYS A 33 3.13 2.36 9.39
C LYS A 33 3.85 2.75 8.08
N LEU A 34 3.40 2.21 6.95
CA LEU A 34 3.92 2.60 5.64
C LEU A 34 3.64 4.08 5.33
N TYR A 35 2.44 4.56 5.62
CA TYR A 35 2.08 5.96 5.41
C TYR A 35 2.92 6.90 6.29
N LEU A 36 3.15 6.53 7.54
CA LEU A 36 4.06 7.27 8.42
C LEU A 36 5.50 7.32 7.88
N LYS A 37 6.00 6.21 7.30
CA LYS A 37 7.30 6.19 6.60
C LYS A 37 7.37 7.15 5.41
N ALA A 38 6.25 7.36 4.74
CA ALA A 38 6.14 8.29 3.62
C ALA A 38 5.82 9.74 4.03
N GLY A 39 5.79 10.04 5.34
CA GLY A 39 5.42 11.37 5.86
C GLY A 39 3.95 11.70 5.68
N GLN A 40 3.09 10.70 5.47
CA GLN A 40 1.65 10.86 5.32
C GLN A 40 0.90 10.46 6.59
N PRO A 41 -0.30 11.00 6.83
CA PRO A 41 -1.07 10.67 8.03
C PRO A 41 -1.50 9.20 8.01
N GLY A 42 -1.17 8.46 9.07
CA GLY A 42 -1.47 7.03 9.19
C GLY A 42 -2.97 6.73 9.22
N TRP A 43 -3.81 7.62 9.81
CA TRP A 43 -5.26 7.45 9.86
C TRP A 43 -5.91 7.34 8.47
N ALA A 44 -5.25 7.82 7.43
CA ALA A 44 -5.67 7.67 6.04
C ALA A 44 -5.84 6.20 5.61
N ALA A 45 -5.15 5.26 6.28
CA ALA A 45 -5.30 3.84 6.02
C ALA A 45 -6.70 3.27 6.35
N ILE A 46 -7.47 3.97 7.19
CA ILE A 46 -8.80 3.53 7.63
C ILE A 46 -9.88 3.91 6.62
N ILE A 47 -9.71 5.04 5.93
CA ILE A 47 -10.71 5.56 4.98
C ILE A 47 -10.38 5.06 3.56
N PRO A 48 -11.19 4.17 2.95
CA PRO A 48 -10.83 3.49 1.71
C PRO A 48 -10.62 4.44 0.52
N ILE A 49 -11.39 5.51 0.41
CA ILE A 49 -11.23 6.50 -0.65
C ILE A 49 -9.96 7.33 -0.42
N TYR A 50 -9.75 7.76 0.82
CA TYR A 50 -8.58 8.56 1.18
C TYR A 50 -7.27 7.76 1.12
N THR A 51 -7.32 6.47 1.42
CA THR A 51 -6.21 5.52 1.20
C THR A 51 -5.71 5.57 -0.23
N ASN A 52 -6.61 5.54 -1.23
CA ASN A 52 -6.23 5.59 -2.64
C ASN A 52 -5.61 6.94 -3.02
N ILE A 53 -6.13 8.05 -2.49
CA ILE A 53 -5.55 9.39 -2.70
C ILE A 53 -4.12 9.44 -2.16
N ILE A 54 -3.90 8.96 -0.94
CA ILE A 54 -2.58 8.95 -0.32
C ILE A 54 -1.63 7.99 -1.05
N ALA A 55 -2.09 6.81 -1.47
CA ALA A 55 -1.29 5.89 -2.27
C ALA A 55 -0.83 6.52 -3.60
N LEU A 56 -1.69 7.30 -4.25
CA LEU A 56 -1.34 8.07 -5.44
C LEU A 56 -0.35 9.20 -5.14
N LYS A 57 -0.51 9.91 -4.02
CA LYS A 57 0.46 10.93 -3.55
C LYS A 57 1.84 10.32 -3.29
N ILE A 58 1.89 9.18 -2.60
CA ILE A 58 3.13 8.43 -2.37
C ILE A 58 3.77 8.02 -3.70
N GLY A 59 2.98 7.59 -4.69
CA GLY A 59 3.40 7.31 -6.06
C GLY A 59 3.67 8.55 -6.93
N LYS A 60 3.60 9.77 -6.36
CA LYS A 60 3.74 11.05 -7.06
C LYS A 60 2.84 11.20 -8.29
N LYS A 61 1.57 10.81 -8.16
CA LYS A 61 0.56 10.93 -9.21
C LYS A 61 -0.53 11.93 -8.81
N PRO A 62 -1.16 12.61 -9.81
CA PRO A 62 -2.20 13.59 -9.53
C PRO A 62 -3.44 12.92 -8.90
N GLU A 63 -4.05 13.60 -7.96
CA GLU A 63 -5.18 13.10 -7.15
C GLU A 63 -6.42 12.78 -7.99
N TRP A 64 -6.62 13.48 -9.12
CA TRP A 64 -7.76 13.25 -10.01
C TRP A 64 -7.78 11.84 -10.64
N TRP A 65 -6.65 11.10 -10.56
CA TRP A 65 -6.58 9.71 -10.99
C TRP A 65 -7.48 8.76 -10.19
N VAL A 66 -7.88 9.16 -8.97
CA VAL A 66 -8.90 8.44 -8.20
C VAL A 66 -10.22 8.37 -8.98
N LEU A 67 -10.53 9.39 -9.78
CA LEU A 67 -11.70 9.40 -10.63
C LEU A 67 -11.67 8.28 -11.70
N LEU A 68 -10.47 7.97 -12.21
CA LEU A 68 -10.28 6.87 -13.16
C LEU A 68 -10.47 5.50 -12.51
N MET A 69 -10.18 5.38 -11.20
CA MET A 69 -10.44 4.16 -10.44
C MET A 69 -11.94 3.90 -10.24
N LEU A 70 -12.78 4.93 -10.37
CA LEU A 70 -14.23 4.81 -10.25
C LEU A 70 -14.87 4.11 -11.47
N ILE A 71 -14.18 4.06 -12.61
CA ILE A 71 -14.65 3.35 -13.80
C ILE A 71 -14.31 1.85 -13.64
N PRO A 72 -15.31 0.93 -13.59
CA PRO A 72 -15.09 -0.46 -13.14
C PRO A 72 -14.08 -1.25 -13.98
N TYR A 73 -14.05 -1.07 -15.27
CA TYR A 73 -13.11 -1.80 -16.17
C TYR A 73 -11.71 -1.15 -16.20
N VAL A 74 -11.64 0.17 -16.30
CA VAL A 74 -10.39 0.93 -16.32
C VAL A 74 -9.80 0.96 -14.91
N GLY A 75 -10.66 1.09 -13.87
CA GLY A 75 -10.26 1.17 -12.47
C GLY A 75 -9.45 -0.04 -12.01
N PHE A 76 -9.76 -1.25 -12.49
CA PHE A 76 -9.03 -2.46 -12.12
C PHE A 76 -7.56 -2.42 -12.60
N ILE A 77 -7.33 -2.00 -13.85
CA ILE A 77 -5.98 -1.85 -14.40
C ILE A 77 -5.20 -0.75 -13.68
N TRP A 78 -5.88 0.38 -13.42
CA TRP A 78 -5.30 1.50 -12.69
C TRP A 78 -4.99 1.15 -11.23
N TRP A 79 -5.81 0.32 -10.60
CA TRP A 79 -5.60 -0.14 -9.24
C TRP A 79 -4.32 -0.99 -9.14
N ILE A 80 -4.11 -1.95 -10.04
CA ILE A 80 -2.88 -2.76 -10.11
C ILE A 80 -1.67 -1.85 -10.35
N TRP A 81 -1.80 -0.89 -11.26
CA TRP A 81 -0.72 0.04 -11.58
C TRP A 81 -0.41 1.00 -10.41
N SER A 82 -1.41 1.43 -9.66
CA SER A 82 -1.25 2.21 -8.43
C SER A 82 -0.46 1.44 -7.37
N ILE A 83 -0.77 0.15 -7.16
CA ILE A 83 -0.01 -0.73 -6.25
C ILE A 83 1.45 -0.85 -6.72
N ASN A 84 1.67 -1.01 -8.02
CA ASN A 84 3.03 -1.07 -8.56
C ASN A 84 3.83 0.22 -8.26
N ARG A 85 3.20 1.37 -8.45
CA ARG A 85 3.82 2.67 -8.13
C ARG A 85 4.07 2.84 -6.64
N PHE A 86 3.11 2.43 -5.82
CA PHE A 86 3.26 2.45 -4.37
C PHE A 86 4.46 1.60 -3.92
N VAL A 87 4.57 0.36 -4.40
CA VAL A 87 5.68 -0.55 -4.07
C VAL A 87 7.03 0.01 -4.55
N LYS A 88 7.07 0.57 -5.75
CA LYS A 88 8.27 1.22 -6.30
C LYS A 88 8.71 2.45 -5.50
N ALA A 89 7.77 3.19 -4.92
CA ALA A 89 8.08 4.32 -4.04
C ALA A 89 8.85 3.92 -2.77
N TYR A 90 8.80 2.63 -2.41
CA TYR A 90 9.60 2.03 -1.33
C TYR A 90 10.85 1.29 -1.84
N GLY A 91 11.25 1.51 -3.09
CA GLY A 91 12.45 0.92 -3.68
C GLY A 91 12.37 -0.57 -3.96
N LYS A 92 11.15 -1.09 -4.16
CA LYS A 92 10.92 -2.50 -4.46
C LYS A 92 10.50 -2.73 -5.91
N ASP A 93 10.82 -3.91 -6.42
CA ASP A 93 10.58 -4.29 -7.81
C ASP A 93 9.13 -4.70 -8.09
N THR A 94 8.82 -4.88 -9.37
CA THR A 94 7.52 -5.37 -9.84
C THR A 94 7.16 -6.75 -9.28
N GLY A 95 8.16 -7.59 -8.97
CA GLY A 95 7.95 -8.87 -8.27
C GLY A 95 7.29 -8.69 -6.90
N TRP A 96 7.67 -7.66 -6.16
CA TRP A 96 7.03 -7.29 -4.89
C TRP A 96 5.58 -6.80 -5.09
N THR A 97 5.30 -6.16 -6.22
CA THR A 97 3.94 -5.74 -6.58
C THR A 97 3.03 -6.94 -6.75
N VAL A 98 3.50 -7.98 -7.44
CA VAL A 98 2.76 -9.23 -7.61
C VAL A 98 2.54 -9.90 -6.25
N GLY A 99 3.55 -9.91 -5.39
CA GLY A 99 3.43 -10.40 -4.02
C GLY A 99 2.40 -9.61 -3.19
N CYS A 100 2.42 -8.28 -3.26
CA CYS A 100 1.45 -7.42 -2.59
C CYS A 100 0.01 -7.60 -3.12
N LEU A 101 -0.13 -7.97 -4.40
CA LEU A 101 -1.44 -8.20 -5.01
C LEU A 101 -2.02 -9.57 -4.61
N LEU A 102 -1.18 -10.62 -4.60
CA LEU A 102 -1.60 -11.99 -4.30
C LEU A 102 -1.69 -12.26 -2.80
N LEU A 103 -0.74 -11.73 -2.01
CA LEU A 103 -0.59 -11.99 -0.59
C LEU A 103 -0.38 -10.68 0.19
N PRO A 104 -1.38 -9.76 0.17
CA PRO A 104 -1.23 -8.45 0.83
C PRO A 104 -0.94 -8.58 2.33
N PHE A 105 -1.54 -9.56 2.98
CA PHE A 105 -1.40 -9.79 4.42
C PHE A 105 0.02 -10.26 4.85
N ILE A 106 0.86 -10.70 3.90
CA ILE A 106 2.27 -11.05 4.15
C ILE A 106 3.20 -9.90 3.75
N PHE A 107 3.03 -9.37 2.54
CA PHE A 107 3.95 -8.39 1.96
C PHE A 107 3.83 -7.00 2.58
N TYR A 108 2.62 -6.54 2.91
CA TYR A 108 2.42 -5.26 3.59
C TYR A 108 3.07 -5.21 4.98
N PRO A 109 2.89 -6.21 5.86
CA PRO A 109 3.61 -6.26 7.13
C PRO A 109 5.12 -6.30 6.97
N ILE A 110 5.64 -7.09 6.02
CA ILE A 110 7.08 -7.15 5.76
C ILE A 110 7.62 -5.77 5.39
N MET A 111 6.95 -5.06 4.47
CA MET A 111 7.32 -3.69 4.09
C MET A 111 7.24 -2.71 5.26
N ALA A 112 6.22 -2.83 6.11
CA ALA A 112 5.98 -1.93 7.23
C ALA A 112 7.03 -2.09 8.34
N TRP A 113 7.39 -3.33 8.68
CA TRP A 113 8.30 -3.64 9.79
C TRP A 113 9.76 -3.77 9.38
N SER A 114 10.07 -3.95 8.10
CA SER A 114 11.45 -3.98 7.63
C SER A 114 12.14 -2.63 7.83
N LYS A 115 13.26 -2.65 8.55
CA LYS A 115 14.11 -1.48 8.77
C LYS A 115 14.86 -1.05 7.50
N ASN A 116 15.06 -1.98 6.57
CA ASN A 116 15.80 -1.74 5.33
C ASN A 116 14.93 -1.18 4.20
N ILE A 117 13.62 -1.05 4.42
CA ILE A 117 12.68 -0.51 3.44
C ILE A 117 12.32 0.91 3.87
N HIS A 118 12.84 1.89 3.12
CA HIS A 118 12.59 3.30 3.31
C HIS A 118 11.76 3.85 2.14
N TYR A 119 11.02 4.92 2.39
CA TYR A 119 10.36 5.66 1.33
C TYR A 119 11.40 6.42 0.50
N ILE A 120 11.50 6.08 -0.80
CA ILE A 120 12.47 6.68 -1.74
C ILE A 120 11.77 7.69 -2.66
N GLY A 121 10.44 7.69 -2.68
CA GLY A 121 9.66 8.45 -3.63
C GLY A 121 9.50 7.70 -4.97
N ASN A 122 9.51 8.37 -6.08
CA ASN A 122 9.08 7.82 -7.38
C ASN A 122 10.02 6.77 -8.02
N GLY A 123 10.83 6.05 -7.24
CA GLY A 123 11.71 5.01 -7.76
C GLY A 123 12.89 5.55 -8.58
N ASP A 124 13.24 6.81 -8.39
CA ASP A 124 14.53 7.33 -8.85
C ASP A 124 15.59 6.69 -7.97
N VAL A 125 16.18 5.63 -8.49
CA VAL A 125 17.26 4.85 -7.89
C VAL A 125 18.49 5.72 -7.59
N LEU A 126 18.50 6.95 -8.11
CA LEU A 126 19.58 7.92 -7.96
C LEU A 126 19.60 8.63 -6.60
N ASN A 127 18.54 8.55 -5.80
CA ASN A 127 18.48 9.08 -4.45
C ASN A 127 18.27 7.99 -3.42
N SER A 128 19.04 6.92 -3.50
CA SER A 128 19.16 5.96 -2.41
C SER A 128 19.79 6.68 -1.21
N PRO A 129 19.19 6.63 0.00
CA PRO A 129 19.82 7.18 1.20
C PRO A 129 21.18 6.54 1.54
N HIS A 130 21.60 5.57 0.73
CA HIS A 130 22.86 4.86 0.88
C HIS A 130 23.96 5.40 -0.08
N ASP A 131 23.63 6.38 -0.91
CA ASP A 131 24.62 7.08 -1.72
C ASP A 131 25.11 8.33 -0.95
N PRO A 132 26.32 8.30 -0.39
CA PRO A 132 26.86 9.44 0.34
C PRO A 132 27.01 10.68 -0.56
N THR A 133 27.02 10.52 -1.89
CA THR A 133 27.12 11.63 -2.84
C THR A 133 25.78 12.35 -3.03
N ALA A 134 24.65 11.72 -2.69
CA ALA A 134 23.35 12.36 -2.75
C ALA A 134 23.19 13.48 -1.71
N LEU A 135 23.83 13.37 -0.56
CA LEU A 135 23.81 14.39 0.50
C LEU A 135 24.56 15.65 0.07
N ASP A 136 25.67 15.49 -0.66
CA ASP A 136 26.47 16.61 -1.16
C ASP A 136 25.75 17.44 -2.23
N SER A 137 24.75 16.84 -2.92
CA SER A 137 23.96 17.55 -3.92
C SER A 137 22.95 18.52 -3.32
N PHE A 138 22.48 18.27 -2.11
CA PHE A 138 21.54 19.16 -1.41
C PHE A 138 22.23 20.41 -0.85
N ASP A 139 23.50 20.31 -0.46
CA ASP A 139 24.28 21.46 0.04
C ASP A 139 24.64 22.46 -1.07
N ASN A 140 24.58 22.05 -2.34
CA ASN A 140 24.87 22.92 -3.48
C ASN A 140 23.64 23.73 -3.98
N PHE A 141 22.43 23.40 -3.58
CA PHE A 141 21.22 24.17 -3.93
C PHE A 141 20.99 25.41 -3.04
N GLY A 142 21.78 25.58 -1.99
CA GLY A 142 21.65 26.68 -1.03
C GLY A 142 22.73 27.79 -1.16
N LYS A 143 23.57 27.76 -2.20
CA LYS A 143 24.60 28.80 -2.42
C LYS A 143 24.37 29.57 -3.70
#